data_06ebce6dd74fb55ecf52ad55dd5c7d7a
#
_entry.id   06ebce6dd74fb55ecf52ad55dd5c7d7a
#
_cell.length_a   1.000
_cell.length_b   1.000
_cell.length_c   1.000
_cell.angle_alpha   90.00
_cell.angle_beta   90.00
_cell.angle_gamma   90.00
#
_symmetry.space_group_name_H-M   'P 1'
#
loop_
_entity.id
_entity.type
_entity.pdbx_description
1 polymer ?
#
loop_
_entity_poly.entity_id
_entity_poly.type
_entity_poly.pdbx_seq_one_letter_code
_entity_poly.pdbx_strand_id
1 'polypeptide(L)'
;MKKKILIVEDHHDCREILGLLLTKIGYHVIKAQNSKDAIACAEAEEPALIFMDMELPDVDGVKTSAMLKQNPKTSHIPIVALTAWMSELWRKKASKVGIKTYLLKPVSSQTLRETIEEFTDESLIRANAV
;
A
#
# COMPACT_ATOMS: atom_id res chain seq x y z
N MET A 1 13.46 4.40 -14.85
CA MET A 1 12.69 5.26 -13.92
C MET A 1 12.37 4.51 -12.64
N LYS A 2 12.40 5.21 -11.53
CA LYS A 2 12.05 4.63 -10.23
C LYS A 2 10.54 4.42 -10.14
N LYS A 3 10.13 3.29 -9.59
CA LYS A 3 8.72 3.03 -9.32
C LYS A 3 8.24 3.95 -8.21
N LYS A 4 7.03 4.45 -8.33
CA LYS A 4 6.40 5.30 -7.32
C LYS A 4 5.65 4.41 -6.33
N ILE A 5 5.91 4.61 -5.05
CA ILE A 5 5.24 3.87 -3.98
C ILE A 5 4.53 4.87 -3.08
N LEU A 6 3.25 4.68 -2.88
CA LEU A 6 2.46 5.52 -1.98
C LEU A 6 2.39 4.87 -0.60
N ILE A 7 2.76 5.63 0.42
CA ILE A 7 2.60 5.22 1.82
C ILE A 7 1.45 6.02 2.42
N VAL A 8 0.48 5.33 2.99
CA VAL A 8 -0.64 5.96 3.70
C VAL A 8 -0.50 5.59 5.18
N GLU A 9 -0.07 6.53 5.99
CA GLU A 9 0.24 6.34 7.41
C GLU A 9 0.05 7.67 8.14
N ASP A 10 -0.81 7.69 9.17
CA ASP A 10 -1.08 8.92 9.92
C ASP A 10 0.00 9.28 10.94
N HIS A 11 0.70 8.27 11.48
CA HIS A 11 1.75 8.51 12.46
C HIS A 11 3.00 9.04 11.77
N HIS A 12 3.39 10.27 12.11
CA HIS A 12 4.49 11.00 11.46
C HIS A 12 5.80 10.19 11.43
N ASP A 13 6.23 9.68 12.58
CA ASP A 13 7.51 8.96 12.65
C ASP A 13 7.51 7.67 11.82
N CYS A 14 6.43 6.91 11.89
CA CYS A 14 6.29 5.69 11.09
C CYS A 14 6.31 6.01 9.60
N ARG A 15 5.61 7.06 9.20
CA ARG A 15 5.58 7.51 7.80
C ARG A 15 6.96 7.90 7.32
N GLU A 16 7.70 8.65 8.11
CA GLU A 16 9.05 9.10 7.76
C GLU A 16 10.04 7.93 7.69
N ILE A 17 9.97 6.99 8.63
CA ILE A 17 10.83 5.81 8.65
C ILE A 17 10.59 4.94 7.42
N LEU A 18 9.34 4.66 7.11
CA LEU A 18 8.97 3.89 5.91
C LEU A 18 9.48 4.58 4.64
N GLY A 19 9.31 5.90 4.57
CA GLY A 19 9.78 6.69 3.44
C GLY A 19 11.28 6.60 3.25
N LEU A 20 12.04 6.67 4.34
CA LEU A 20 13.50 6.54 4.30
C LEU A 20 13.94 5.16 3.84
N LEU A 21 13.30 4.10 4.37
CA LEU A 21 13.62 2.73 3.99
C LEU A 21 13.38 2.52 2.48
N LEU A 22 12.23 2.95 1.99
CA LEU A 22 11.88 2.79 0.57
C LEU A 22 12.78 3.62 -0.34
N THR A 23 13.12 4.84 0.06
CA THR A 23 14.01 5.69 -0.71
C THR A 23 15.40 5.06 -0.83
N LYS A 24 15.91 4.51 0.27
CA LYS A 24 17.22 3.86 0.28
C LYS A 24 17.30 2.65 -0.65
N ILE A 25 16.21 1.91 -0.79
CA ILE A 25 16.21 0.75 -1.69
C ILE A 25 15.84 1.10 -3.13
N GLY A 26 15.66 2.38 -3.43
CA GLY A 26 15.59 2.87 -4.80
C GLY A 26 14.22 3.27 -5.32
N TYR A 27 13.23 3.41 -4.47
CA TYR A 27 11.87 3.80 -4.91
C TYR A 27 11.62 5.29 -4.74
N HIS A 28 10.71 5.82 -5.55
CA HIS A 28 10.20 7.18 -5.41
C HIS A 28 9.00 7.13 -4.47
N VAL A 29 9.08 7.79 -3.33
CA VAL A 29 8.08 7.69 -2.28
C VAL A 29 7.11 8.87 -2.30
N ILE A 30 5.82 8.57 -2.25
CA ILE A 30 4.75 9.54 -2.08
C ILE A 30 4.10 9.25 -0.74
N LYS A 31 3.81 10.28 0.03
CA LYS A 31 3.29 10.13 1.40
C LYS A 31 1.91 10.75 1.53
N ALA A 32 1.02 10.04 2.21
CA ALA A 32 -0.30 10.55 2.59
C ALA A 32 -0.54 10.22 4.06
N GLN A 33 -1.26 11.08 4.76
CA GLN A 33 -1.47 10.92 6.19
C GLN A 33 -2.90 10.56 6.57
N ASN A 34 -3.80 10.51 5.60
CA ASN A 34 -5.20 10.16 5.83
C ASN A 34 -5.83 9.63 4.55
N SER A 35 -7.08 9.17 4.63
CA SER A 35 -7.81 8.60 3.50
C SER A 35 -7.99 9.59 2.36
N LYS A 36 -8.39 10.81 2.68
CA LYS A 36 -8.62 11.87 1.68
C LYS A 36 -7.37 12.13 0.84
N ASP A 37 -6.23 12.32 1.53
CA ASP A 37 -4.95 12.57 0.86
C ASP A 37 -4.50 11.35 0.06
N ALA A 38 -4.74 10.14 0.59
CA ALA A 38 -4.38 8.90 -0.10
C ALA A 38 -5.09 8.80 -1.45
N ILE A 39 -6.38 9.06 -1.48
CA ILE A 39 -7.16 9.00 -2.71
C ILE A 39 -6.68 10.06 -3.71
N ALA A 40 -6.47 11.29 -3.25
CA ALA A 40 -5.97 12.36 -4.09
C ALA A 40 -4.59 12.05 -4.67
N CYS A 41 -3.68 11.53 -3.85
CA CYS A 41 -2.34 11.16 -4.30
C CYS A 41 -2.37 9.99 -5.29
N ALA A 42 -3.20 8.99 -5.03
CA ALA A 42 -3.31 7.84 -5.92
C ALA A 42 -3.84 8.23 -7.31
N GLU A 43 -4.81 9.12 -7.35
CA GLU A 43 -5.36 9.61 -8.61
C GLU A 43 -4.35 10.47 -9.39
N ALA A 44 -3.63 11.35 -8.68
CA ALA A 44 -2.70 12.30 -9.31
C ALA A 44 -1.38 11.64 -9.73
N GLU A 45 -0.86 10.74 -8.91
CA GLU A 45 0.49 10.18 -9.08
C GLU A 45 0.52 8.79 -9.69
N GLU A 46 -0.58 8.08 -9.66
CA GLU A 46 -0.69 6.70 -10.17
C GLU A 46 0.47 5.80 -9.72
N PRO A 47 0.63 5.59 -8.41
CA PRO A 47 1.74 4.79 -7.90
C PRO A 47 1.65 3.33 -8.36
N ALA A 48 2.79 2.66 -8.38
CA ALA A 48 2.85 1.24 -8.75
C ALA A 48 2.27 0.34 -7.65
N LEU A 49 2.29 0.81 -6.39
CA LEU A 49 1.79 0.06 -5.24
C LEU A 49 1.48 1.02 -4.10
N ILE A 50 0.50 0.67 -3.28
CA ILE A 50 0.10 1.43 -2.10
C ILE A 50 0.30 0.58 -0.85
N PHE A 51 1.07 1.10 0.12
CA PHE A 51 1.10 0.54 1.48
C PHE A 51 0.09 1.32 2.30
N MET A 52 -0.95 0.62 2.77
CA MET A 52 -2.09 1.23 3.44
C MET A 52 -2.15 0.84 4.92
N ASP A 53 -2.00 1.82 5.81
CA ASP A 53 -2.26 1.61 7.23
C ASP A 53 -3.75 1.31 7.42
N MET A 54 -4.05 0.31 8.23
CA MET A 54 -5.45 -0.06 8.48
C MET A 54 -6.13 0.89 9.46
N GLU A 55 -5.36 1.64 10.26
CA GLU A 55 -5.88 2.59 11.24
C GLU A 55 -5.63 4.03 10.81
N LEU A 56 -6.55 4.62 10.07
CA LEU A 56 -6.45 6.00 9.64
C LEU A 56 -7.42 6.89 10.42
N PRO A 57 -7.10 8.21 10.57
CA PRO A 57 -7.89 9.09 11.44
C PRO A 57 -9.27 9.45 10.90
N ASP A 58 -9.45 9.50 9.58
CA ASP A 58 -10.71 9.91 8.96
C ASP A 58 -11.58 8.74 8.53
N VAL A 59 -11.04 7.85 7.67
CA VAL A 59 -11.74 6.66 7.19
C VAL A 59 -10.75 5.49 7.28
N ASP A 60 -11.18 4.36 7.83
CA ASP A 60 -10.27 3.22 8.03
C ASP A 60 -9.70 2.68 6.71
N GLY A 61 -8.61 1.91 6.82
CA GLY A 61 -7.87 1.42 5.66
C GLY A 61 -8.67 0.47 4.77
N VAL A 62 -9.59 -0.32 5.34
CA VAL A 62 -10.44 -1.23 4.55
C VAL A 62 -11.40 -0.42 3.67
N LYS A 63 -12.07 0.56 4.25
CA LYS A 63 -12.99 1.43 3.50
C LYS A 63 -12.25 2.26 2.46
N THR A 64 -11.09 2.79 2.82
CA THR A 64 -10.25 3.55 1.88
C THR A 64 -9.86 2.68 0.69
N SER A 65 -9.44 1.44 0.96
CA SER A 65 -9.08 0.49 -0.08
C SER A 65 -10.26 0.15 -0.99
N ALA A 66 -11.45 -0.02 -0.40
CA ALA A 66 -12.66 -0.25 -1.18
C ALA A 66 -12.94 0.92 -2.14
N MET A 67 -12.79 2.15 -1.64
CA MET A 67 -12.98 3.35 -2.46
C MET A 67 -11.99 3.40 -3.62
N LEU A 68 -10.72 3.09 -3.36
CA LEU A 68 -9.69 3.05 -4.40
C LEU A 68 -9.98 1.97 -5.44
N LYS A 69 -10.45 0.80 -5.01
CA LYS A 69 -10.76 -0.32 -5.92
C LYS A 69 -12.03 -0.09 -6.74
N GLN A 70 -12.93 0.76 -6.29
CA GLN A 70 -14.14 1.12 -7.02
C GLN A 70 -13.90 2.27 -8.00
N ASN A 71 -12.78 2.98 -7.87
CA ASN A 71 -12.44 4.12 -8.72
C ASN A 71 -11.66 3.63 -9.95
N PRO A 72 -12.17 3.85 -11.19
CA PRO A 72 -11.47 3.39 -12.41
C PRO A 72 -10.05 3.89 -12.55
N LYS A 73 -9.74 5.06 -11.98
CA LYS A 73 -8.40 5.64 -12.05
C LYS A 73 -7.39 4.91 -11.18
N THR A 74 -7.84 4.24 -10.13
CA THR A 74 -6.97 3.63 -9.12
C THR A 74 -7.20 2.14 -8.90
N SER A 75 -8.24 1.57 -9.50
CA SER A 75 -8.63 0.17 -9.28
C SER A 75 -7.54 -0.85 -9.61
N HIS A 76 -6.65 -0.51 -10.53
CA HIS A 76 -5.55 -1.41 -10.96
C HIS A 76 -4.36 -1.41 -10.01
N ILE A 77 -4.27 -0.44 -9.08
CA ILE A 77 -3.11 -0.30 -8.21
C ILE A 77 -3.18 -1.34 -7.07
N PRO A 78 -2.15 -2.20 -6.92
CA PRO A 78 -2.17 -3.15 -5.82
C PRO A 78 -2.02 -2.46 -4.47
N ILE A 79 -2.80 -2.91 -3.49
CA ILE A 79 -2.81 -2.39 -2.13
C ILE A 79 -2.32 -3.47 -1.18
N VAL A 80 -1.33 -3.13 -0.36
CA VAL A 80 -0.79 -4.00 0.68
C VAL A 80 -1.07 -3.33 2.03
N ALA A 81 -1.74 -4.04 2.92
CA ALA A 81 -2.07 -3.49 4.24
C ALA A 81 -0.84 -3.49 5.15
N LEU A 82 -0.68 -2.41 5.93
CA LEU A 82 0.29 -2.35 7.02
C LEU A 82 -0.50 -2.29 8.32
N THR A 83 -0.18 -3.17 9.27
CA THR A 83 -0.91 -3.22 10.52
C THR A 83 -0.05 -3.75 11.66
N ALA A 84 -0.33 -3.30 12.89
CA ALA A 84 0.32 -3.83 14.08
C ALA A 84 -0.29 -5.16 14.51
N TRP A 85 -1.52 -5.43 14.08
CA TRP A 85 -2.26 -6.63 14.48
C TRP A 85 -3.30 -6.98 13.41
N MET A 86 -3.45 -8.29 13.15
CA MET A 86 -4.39 -8.78 12.14
C MET A 86 -5.15 -9.99 12.67
N SER A 87 -6.50 -9.90 12.67
CA SER A 87 -7.36 -11.02 13.02
C SER A 87 -7.85 -11.72 11.75
N GLU A 88 -8.39 -12.92 11.92
CA GLU A 88 -9.04 -13.66 10.84
C GLU A 88 -10.16 -12.85 10.18
N LEU A 89 -10.97 -12.18 11.01
CA LEU A 89 -12.07 -11.35 10.52
C LEU A 89 -11.55 -10.19 9.65
N TRP A 90 -10.47 -9.54 10.09
CA TRP A 90 -9.85 -8.46 9.33
C TRP A 90 -9.29 -8.94 8.00
N ARG A 91 -8.65 -10.12 8.01
CA ARG A 91 -8.11 -10.73 6.78
C ARG A 91 -9.21 -10.93 5.75
N LYS A 92 -10.36 -11.44 6.17
CA LYS A 92 -11.51 -11.67 5.29
C LYS A 92 -12.04 -10.36 4.73
N LYS A 93 -12.18 -9.34 5.56
CA LYS A 93 -12.64 -8.01 5.12
C LYS A 93 -11.66 -7.39 4.13
N ALA A 94 -10.37 -7.46 4.42
CA ALA A 94 -9.33 -6.92 3.56
C ALA A 94 -9.32 -7.60 2.19
N SER A 95 -9.42 -8.92 2.18
CA SER A 95 -9.46 -9.70 0.94
C SER A 95 -10.67 -9.33 0.08
N LYS A 96 -11.83 -9.16 0.70
CA LYS A 96 -13.06 -8.80 -0.03
C LYS A 96 -12.97 -7.48 -0.77
N VAL A 97 -12.25 -6.51 -0.22
CA VAL A 97 -12.11 -5.20 -0.88
C VAL A 97 -10.92 -5.13 -1.84
N GLY A 98 -10.23 -6.24 -2.04
CA GLY A 98 -9.14 -6.32 -3.02
C GLY A 98 -7.75 -6.02 -2.51
N ILE A 99 -7.55 -6.02 -1.19
CA ILE A 99 -6.20 -5.91 -0.60
C ILE A 99 -5.45 -7.21 -0.88
N LYS A 100 -4.26 -7.11 -1.46
CA LYS A 100 -3.50 -8.27 -1.92
C LYS A 100 -2.91 -9.10 -0.79
N THR A 101 -2.32 -8.45 0.20
CA THR A 101 -1.71 -9.10 1.34
C THR A 101 -1.53 -8.07 2.46
N TYR A 102 -1.00 -8.50 3.58
CA TYR A 102 -0.71 -7.61 4.69
C TYR A 102 0.69 -7.86 5.22
N LEU A 103 1.27 -6.82 5.84
CA LEU A 103 2.56 -6.89 6.52
C LEU A 103 2.36 -6.40 7.95
N LEU A 104 2.95 -7.13 8.89
CA LEU A 104 2.89 -6.75 10.31
C LEU A 104 4.02 -5.77 10.62
N LYS A 105 3.70 -4.69 11.29
CA LYS A 105 4.69 -3.71 11.76
C LYS A 105 5.47 -4.27 12.96
N PRO A 106 6.77 -4.00 13.09
CA PRO A 106 7.62 -3.21 12.19
C PRO A 106 8.07 -4.00 10.97
N VAL A 107 8.18 -3.35 9.82
CA VAL A 107 8.51 -4.00 8.55
C VAL A 107 9.96 -3.70 8.18
N SER A 108 10.72 -4.74 7.78
CA SER A 108 12.10 -4.57 7.32
C SER A 108 12.15 -4.07 5.88
N SER A 109 13.27 -3.44 5.51
CA SER A 109 13.46 -3.01 4.12
C SER A 109 13.46 -4.18 3.15
N GLN A 110 13.98 -5.33 3.56
CA GLN A 110 13.98 -6.54 2.73
C GLN A 110 12.55 -7.00 2.43
N THR A 111 11.69 -7.05 3.45
CA THR A 111 10.29 -7.46 3.29
C THR A 111 9.55 -6.47 2.39
N LEU A 112 9.80 -5.17 2.55
CA LEU A 112 9.21 -4.14 1.69
C LEU A 112 9.62 -4.36 0.22
N ARG A 113 10.92 -4.57 -0.03
CA ARG A 113 11.42 -4.81 -1.39
C ARG A 113 10.79 -6.04 -2.01
N GLU A 114 10.80 -7.16 -1.30
CA GLU A 114 10.24 -8.42 -1.80
C GLU A 114 8.75 -8.28 -2.13
N THR A 115 8.01 -7.59 -1.29
CA THR A 115 6.58 -7.36 -1.50
C THR A 115 6.33 -6.50 -2.74
N ILE A 116 7.09 -5.43 -2.90
CA ILE A 116 6.96 -4.57 -4.07
C ILE A 116 7.28 -5.35 -5.35
N GLU A 117 8.37 -6.11 -5.35
CA GLU A 117 8.75 -6.92 -6.50
C GLU A 117 7.68 -7.94 -6.85
N GLU A 118 7.11 -8.61 -5.84
CA GLU A 118 6.07 -9.61 -6.05
C GLU A 118 4.83 -9.04 -6.76
N PHE A 119 4.39 -7.84 -6.38
CA PHE A 119 3.14 -7.29 -6.88
C PHE A 119 3.29 -6.27 -8.01
N THR A 120 4.52 -5.85 -8.34
CA THR A 120 4.75 -4.87 -9.40
C THR A 120 5.69 -5.34 -10.51
N ASP A 121 6.33 -6.50 -10.35
CA ASP A 121 7.21 -7.04 -11.37
C ASP A 121 6.36 -7.73 -12.45
N GLU A 122 6.29 -7.14 -13.63
CA GLU A 122 5.50 -7.64 -14.75
C GLU A 122 5.89 -9.06 -15.17
N SER A 123 7.19 -9.39 -15.09
CA SER A 123 7.66 -10.73 -15.44
C SER A 123 7.09 -11.78 -14.49
N LEU A 124 7.10 -11.49 -13.19
CA LEU A 124 6.55 -12.39 -12.18
C LEU A 124 5.03 -12.48 -12.29
N ILE A 125 4.36 -11.35 -12.54
CA ILE A 125 2.91 -11.30 -12.71
C ILE A 125 2.49 -12.18 -13.89
N ARG A 126 3.19 -12.08 -15.03
CA ARG A 126 2.91 -12.91 -16.20
C ARG A 126 3.16 -14.39 -15.93
N ALA A 127 4.24 -14.73 -15.22
CA ALA A 127 4.54 -16.10 -14.86
C ALA A 127 3.45 -16.72 -13.97
N ASN A 128 2.83 -15.92 -13.12
CA ASN A 128 1.80 -16.36 -12.18
C ASN A 128 0.38 -16.26 -12.73
N ALA A 129 0.20 -15.72 -13.92
CA ALA A 129 -1.13 -15.49 -14.53
C ALA A 129 -1.67 -16.70 -15.32
N VAL A 130 -0.95 -17.80 -15.32
CA VAL A 130 -1.34 -18.99 -16.10
C VAL A 130 -2.27 -19.91 -15.30
#